data_79bc64c5fe4d9efec14059a2db6d39e0
#
_entry.id   79bc64c5fe4d9efec14059a2db6d39e0
#
_cell.length_a   1.000
_cell.length_b   1.000
_cell.length_c   1.000
_cell.angle_alpha   90.00
_cell.angle_beta   90.00
_cell.angle_gamma   90.00
#
_symmetry.space_group_name_H-M   'P 1'
#
loop_
_entity.id
_entity.type
_entity.pdbx_description
1 polymer ?
#
loop_
_entity_poly.entity_id
_entity_poly.type
_entity_poly.pdbx_seq_one_letter_code
_entity_poly.pdbx_strand_id
1 'polypeptide(L)'
;MDRARQLMGEMLIYCYVLVLLTGGYLAFSYVPSGATVAYTGIYEPLRGVRMSAAYHSILDISFDVRGGLLARQLHHRLQILLALGTVVWALLGRYRYALLVLGLAGVAALGGYGSADDLLSGTFLSRVPIPVWYGLHLLAALAVGAVLVISSRREAARQPRTAGFVALSLGLTAVLLLWP
;
A
#
# COMPACT_ATOMS: atom_id res chain seq x y z
N MET A 1 23.40 6.54 -15.91
CA MET A 1 22.53 5.54 -15.24
C MET A 1 22.35 5.81 -13.73
N ASP A 2 23.38 6.23 -13.01
CA ASP A 2 23.29 6.39 -11.54
C ASP A 2 22.28 7.45 -11.08
N ARG A 3 22.19 8.58 -11.77
CA ARG A 3 21.16 9.60 -11.43
C ARG A 3 19.74 9.15 -11.72
N ALA A 4 19.49 8.41 -12.82
CA ALA A 4 18.16 7.87 -13.10
C ALA A 4 17.72 6.84 -12.05
N ARG A 5 18.68 5.99 -11.60
CA ARG A 5 18.45 5.03 -10.53
C ARG A 5 18.13 5.71 -9.20
N GLN A 6 18.89 6.76 -8.85
CA GLN A 6 18.63 7.56 -7.65
C GLN A 6 17.26 8.25 -7.73
N LEU A 7 16.93 8.84 -8.89
CA LEU A 7 15.64 9.48 -9.14
C LEU A 7 14.49 8.50 -8.90
N MET A 8 14.56 7.31 -9.50
CA MET A 8 13.54 6.28 -9.30
C MET A 8 13.42 5.88 -7.82
N GLY A 9 14.54 5.70 -7.11
CA GLY A 9 14.53 5.39 -5.68
C GLY A 9 13.85 6.47 -4.83
N GLU A 10 14.05 7.75 -5.12
CA GLU A 10 13.37 8.85 -4.42
C GLU A 10 11.87 8.88 -4.75
N MET A 11 11.48 8.69 -6.01
CA MET A 11 10.08 8.60 -6.40
C MET A 11 9.36 7.45 -5.69
N LEU A 12 10.02 6.29 -5.53
CA LEU A 12 9.49 5.16 -4.78
C LEU A 12 9.27 5.50 -3.29
N ILE A 13 10.17 6.27 -2.67
CA ILE A 13 9.99 6.71 -1.28
C ILE A 13 8.78 7.64 -1.17
N TYR A 14 8.62 8.61 -2.08
CA TYR A 14 7.47 9.52 -2.03
C TYR A 14 6.15 8.78 -2.26
N CYS A 15 6.13 7.86 -3.23
CA CYS A 15 4.99 6.97 -3.44
C CYS A 15 4.68 6.15 -2.18
N TYR A 16 5.71 5.58 -1.54
CA TYR A 16 5.56 4.81 -0.30
C TYR A 16 5.01 5.66 0.86
N VAL A 17 5.48 6.90 1.03
CA VAL A 17 4.93 7.81 2.06
C VAL A 17 3.44 8.03 1.85
N LEU A 18 3.00 8.19 0.60
CA LEU A 18 1.57 8.32 0.29
C LEU A 18 0.79 7.02 0.54
N VAL A 19 1.41 5.84 0.29
CA VAL A 19 0.82 4.55 0.69
C VAL A 19 0.62 4.48 2.20
N LEU A 20 1.61 4.92 2.99
CA LEU A 20 1.49 4.97 4.45
C LEU A 20 0.40 5.94 4.92
N LEU A 21 0.32 7.14 4.34
CA LEU A 21 -0.69 8.13 4.71
C LEU A 21 -2.11 7.63 4.41
N THR A 22 -2.32 7.06 3.22
CA THR A 22 -3.61 6.49 2.85
C THR A 22 -3.95 5.26 3.69
N GLY A 23 -2.99 4.36 3.93
CA GLY A 23 -3.16 3.19 4.79
C GLY A 23 -3.44 3.57 6.24
N GLY A 24 -2.71 4.56 6.79
CA GLY A 24 -2.96 5.10 8.13
C GLY A 24 -4.37 5.67 8.26
N TYR A 25 -4.81 6.45 7.26
CA TYR A 25 -6.19 6.95 7.23
C TYR A 25 -7.23 5.82 7.26
N LEU A 26 -7.05 4.78 6.45
CA LEU A 26 -7.95 3.63 6.41
C LEU A 26 -7.96 2.85 7.74
N ALA A 27 -6.81 2.74 8.41
CA ALA A 27 -6.65 2.03 9.67
C ALA A 27 -7.49 2.61 10.81
N PHE A 28 -7.81 3.92 10.80
CA PHE A 28 -8.64 4.54 11.83
C PHE A 28 -10.07 4.00 11.88
N SER A 29 -10.61 3.56 10.75
CA SER A 29 -11.99 3.06 10.65
C SER A 29 -12.05 1.56 10.41
N TYR A 30 -10.91 0.89 10.19
CA TYR A 30 -10.87 -0.54 9.91
C TYR A 30 -10.91 -1.38 11.19
N VAL A 31 -11.73 -2.45 11.19
CA VAL A 31 -11.86 -3.39 12.30
C VAL A 31 -11.26 -4.74 11.91
N PRO A 32 -10.07 -5.13 12.40
CA PRO A 32 -9.42 -6.39 12.05
C PRO A 32 -10.03 -7.60 12.78
N SER A 33 -11.28 -7.93 12.50
CA SER A 33 -12.01 -8.99 13.21
C SER A 33 -12.83 -9.85 12.25
N GLY A 34 -12.73 -11.18 12.41
CA GLY A 34 -13.55 -12.17 11.73
C GLY A 34 -14.90 -12.44 12.41
N ALA A 35 -15.26 -11.72 13.49
CA ALA A 35 -16.55 -11.88 14.13
C ALA A 35 -17.69 -11.62 13.16
N THR A 36 -18.68 -12.50 13.13
CA THR A 36 -19.83 -12.38 12.22
C THR A 36 -20.84 -11.37 12.77
N VAL A 37 -21.09 -10.31 11.99
CA VAL A 37 -22.05 -9.23 12.30
C VAL A 37 -23.06 -9.09 11.17
N ALA A 38 -24.24 -8.51 11.45
CA ALA A 38 -25.17 -8.10 10.41
C ALA A 38 -24.77 -6.70 9.91
N TYR A 39 -24.77 -6.49 8.59
CA TYR A 39 -24.49 -5.18 8.02
C TYR A 39 -25.61 -4.18 8.34
N THR A 40 -25.26 -3.04 8.91
CA THR A 40 -26.20 -1.98 9.31
C THR A 40 -25.92 -0.63 8.64
N GLY A 41 -24.90 -0.57 7.76
CA GLY A 41 -24.49 0.66 7.08
C GLY A 41 -25.48 1.16 6.03
N ILE A 42 -25.12 2.24 5.33
CA ILE A 42 -26.03 2.93 4.37
C ILE A 42 -26.19 2.19 3.04
N TYR A 43 -25.32 1.24 2.70
CA TYR A 43 -25.45 0.48 1.45
C TYR A 43 -26.59 -0.55 1.55
N GLU A 44 -27.80 -0.13 1.19
CA GLU A 44 -29.05 -0.88 1.35
C GLU A 44 -29.04 -2.31 0.80
N PRO A 45 -28.40 -2.62 -0.38
CA PRO A 45 -28.42 -3.97 -0.92
C PRO A 45 -27.81 -5.06 0.00
N LEU A 46 -26.95 -4.67 0.94
CA LEU A 46 -26.33 -5.58 1.90
C LEU A 46 -26.87 -5.47 3.32
N ARG A 47 -27.87 -4.60 3.57
CA ARG A 47 -28.44 -4.41 4.92
C ARG A 47 -29.06 -5.70 5.45
N GLY A 48 -28.63 -6.11 6.65
CA GLY A 48 -29.05 -7.37 7.29
C GLY A 48 -28.25 -8.61 6.86
N VAL A 49 -27.40 -8.52 5.84
CA VAL A 49 -26.53 -9.62 5.41
C VAL A 49 -25.46 -9.86 6.47
N ARG A 50 -25.24 -11.12 6.83
CA ARG A 50 -24.19 -11.52 7.78
C ARG A 50 -22.83 -11.56 7.07
N MET A 51 -21.84 -10.88 7.67
CA MET A 51 -20.48 -10.79 7.15
C MET A 51 -19.50 -10.67 8.30
N SER A 52 -18.18 -10.72 8.01
CA SER A 52 -17.16 -10.41 9.03
C SER A 52 -17.19 -8.92 9.42
N ALA A 53 -16.84 -8.60 10.65
CA ALA A 53 -16.71 -7.21 11.09
C ALA A 53 -15.64 -6.46 10.27
N ALA A 54 -14.61 -7.16 9.77
CA ALA A 54 -13.62 -6.59 8.86
C ALA A 54 -14.27 -6.13 7.55
N TYR A 55 -15.03 -7.00 6.88
CA TYR A 55 -15.69 -6.63 5.62
C TYR A 55 -16.76 -5.55 5.84
N HIS A 56 -17.51 -5.61 6.95
CA HIS A 56 -18.43 -4.54 7.35
C HIS A 56 -17.71 -3.19 7.42
N SER A 57 -16.59 -3.12 8.14
CA SER A 57 -15.84 -1.87 8.29
C SER A 57 -15.29 -1.32 6.95
N ILE A 58 -14.97 -2.21 5.99
CA ILE A 58 -14.56 -1.80 4.63
C ILE A 58 -15.71 -1.19 3.85
N LEU A 59 -16.93 -1.70 4.01
CA LEU A 59 -18.12 -1.10 3.42
C LEU A 59 -18.39 0.28 4.04
N ASP A 60 -18.29 0.41 5.37
CA ASP A 60 -18.43 1.70 6.05
C ASP A 60 -17.37 2.70 5.58
N ILE A 61 -16.11 2.29 5.47
CA ILE A 61 -15.04 3.13 4.90
C ILE A 61 -15.41 3.59 3.48
N SER A 62 -16.01 2.72 2.68
CA SER A 62 -16.31 3.03 1.28
C SER A 62 -17.53 3.94 1.10
N PHE A 63 -18.52 3.85 1.99
CA PHE A 63 -19.82 4.50 1.80
C PHE A 63 -20.14 5.56 2.87
N ASP A 64 -19.70 5.37 4.11
CA ASP A 64 -20.06 6.24 5.25
C ASP A 64 -18.91 7.17 5.64
N VAL A 65 -17.66 6.74 5.53
CA VAL A 65 -16.51 7.55 5.94
C VAL A 65 -16.19 8.58 4.87
N ARG A 66 -16.17 9.87 5.23
CA ARG A 66 -15.86 10.97 4.32
C ARG A 66 -14.47 10.79 3.69
N GLY A 67 -14.39 10.64 2.36
CA GLY A 67 -13.14 10.43 1.63
C GLY A 67 -12.56 9.01 1.75
N GLY A 68 -13.26 8.09 2.43
CA GLY A 68 -12.80 6.72 2.63
C GLY A 68 -12.64 5.96 1.32
N LEU A 69 -13.62 6.07 0.41
CA LEU A 69 -13.53 5.47 -0.93
C LEU A 69 -12.31 6.00 -1.71
N LEU A 70 -12.08 7.32 -1.69
CA LEU A 70 -10.92 7.93 -2.34
C LEU A 70 -9.61 7.42 -1.75
N ALA A 71 -9.50 7.40 -0.42
CA ALA A 71 -8.31 6.89 0.27
C ALA A 71 -8.04 5.42 -0.09
N ARG A 72 -9.08 4.59 -0.16
CA ARG A 72 -8.98 3.18 -0.55
C ARG A 72 -8.52 3.03 -2.01
N GLN A 73 -9.10 3.78 -2.94
CA GLN A 73 -8.70 3.76 -4.35
C GLN A 73 -7.25 4.24 -4.54
N LEU A 74 -6.87 5.33 -3.87
CA LEU A 74 -5.49 5.84 -3.90
C LEU A 74 -4.51 4.82 -3.31
N HIS A 75 -4.85 4.18 -2.19
CA HIS A 75 -4.02 3.17 -1.57
C HIS A 75 -3.72 2.01 -2.54
N HIS A 76 -4.73 1.49 -3.23
CA HIS A 76 -4.56 0.45 -4.25
C HIS A 76 -3.73 0.93 -5.45
N ARG A 77 -4.04 2.11 -6.01
CA ARG A 77 -3.31 2.67 -7.14
C ARG A 77 -1.83 2.89 -6.82
N LEU A 78 -1.55 3.45 -5.66
CA LEU A 78 -0.18 3.70 -5.19
C LEU A 78 0.63 2.41 -5.02
N GLN A 79 0.02 1.32 -4.55
CA GLN A 79 0.68 0.02 -4.45
C GLN A 79 1.09 -0.51 -5.83
N ILE A 80 0.22 -0.38 -6.83
CA ILE A 80 0.53 -0.78 -8.22
C ILE A 80 1.68 0.08 -8.76
N LEU A 81 1.63 1.39 -8.58
CA LEU A 81 2.70 2.30 -9.01
C LEU A 81 4.03 1.99 -8.32
N LEU A 82 3.99 1.67 -7.02
CA LEU A 82 5.16 1.25 -6.25
C LEU A 82 5.76 -0.04 -6.83
N ALA A 83 4.93 -1.03 -7.15
CA ALA A 83 5.38 -2.29 -7.73
C ALA A 83 6.00 -2.08 -9.12
N LEU A 84 5.32 -1.38 -10.02
CA LEU A 84 5.80 -1.08 -11.38
C LEU A 84 7.09 -0.26 -11.35
N GLY A 85 7.14 0.79 -10.52
CA GLY A 85 8.34 1.61 -10.34
C GLY A 85 9.50 0.79 -9.77
N THR A 86 9.23 -0.18 -8.89
CA THR A 86 10.25 -1.08 -8.35
C THR A 86 10.83 -2.01 -9.43
N VAL A 87 10.01 -2.46 -10.40
CA VAL A 87 10.51 -3.22 -11.56
C VAL A 87 11.45 -2.35 -12.39
N VAL A 88 11.05 -1.11 -12.71
CA VAL A 88 11.92 -0.16 -13.43
C VAL A 88 13.24 0.07 -12.65
N TRP A 89 13.16 0.21 -11.33
CA TRP A 89 14.33 0.38 -10.48
C TRP A 89 15.28 -0.83 -10.51
N ALA A 90 14.73 -2.06 -10.58
CA ALA A 90 15.51 -3.28 -10.78
C ALA A 90 16.30 -3.22 -12.09
N LEU A 91 15.65 -2.82 -13.19
CA LEU A 91 16.26 -2.69 -14.53
C LEU A 91 17.37 -1.63 -14.56
N LEU A 92 17.28 -0.61 -13.71
CA LEU A 92 18.32 0.41 -13.54
C LEU A 92 19.51 -0.06 -12.67
N GLY A 93 19.58 -1.34 -12.31
CA GLY A 93 20.72 -1.98 -11.64
C GLY A 93 20.59 -2.09 -10.10
N ARG A 94 19.42 -1.87 -9.52
CA ARG A 94 19.16 -2.08 -8.08
C ARG A 94 18.46 -3.40 -7.78
N TYR A 95 18.68 -4.43 -8.58
CA TYR A 95 17.93 -5.68 -8.55
C TYR A 95 17.82 -6.32 -7.15
N ARG A 96 18.86 -6.29 -6.31
CA ARG A 96 18.81 -6.88 -4.96
C ARG A 96 17.79 -6.21 -4.05
N TYR A 97 17.81 -4.85 -3.98
CA TYR A 97 16.84 -4.09 -3.20
C TYR A 97 15.44 -4.19 -3.81
N ALA A 98 15.36 -4.11 -5.15
CA ALA A 98 14.10 -4.19 -5.86
C ALA A 98 13.41 -5.55 -5.67
N LEU A 99 14.14 -6.68 -5.76
CA LEU A 99 13.58 -8.01 -5.51
C LEU A 99 13.08 -8.14 -4.07
N LEU A 100 13.82 -7.60 -3.10
CA LEU A 100 13.39 -7.60 -1.71
C LEU A 100 12.12 -6.76 -1.52
N VAL A 101 12.07 -5.55 -2.10
CA VAL A 101 10.88 -4.68 -2.06
C VAL A 101 9.69 -5.35 -2.74
N LEU A 102 9.86 -5.97 -3.92
CA LEU A 102 8.78 -6.68 -4.63
C LEU A 102 8.26 -7.88 -3.83
N GLY A 103 9.14 -8.66 -3.23
CA GLY A 103 8.74 -9.79 -2.38
C GLY A 103 7.94 -9.33 -1.16
N LEU A 104 8.43 -8.31 -0.45
CA LEU A 104 7.76 -7.73 0.71
C LEU A 104 6.43 -7.04 0.31
N ALA A 105 6.40 -6.32 -0.81
CA ALA A 105 5.19 -5.69 -1.33
C ALA A 105 4.14 -6.76 -1.72
N GLY A 106 4.57 -7.89 -2.30
CA GLY A 106 3.70 -9.04 -2.58
C GLY A 106 3.10 -9.62 -1.29
N VAL A 107 3.91 -9.80 -0.25
CA VAL A 107 3.43 -10.25 1.07
C VAL A 107 2.48 -9.21 1.68
N ALA A 108 2.79 -7.92 1.60
CA ALA A 108 1.92 -6.85 2.07
C ALA A 108 0.58 -6.84 1.31
N ALA A 109 0.61 -6.98 -0.01
CA ALA A 109 -0.61 -7.04 -0.83
C ALA A 109 -1.48 -8.26 -0.46
N LEU A 110 -0.88 -9.44 -0.35
CA LEU A 110 -1.59 -10.66 0.06
C LEU A 110 -2.20 -10.49 1.47
N GLY A 111 -1.45 -9.92 2.41
CA GLY A 111 -1.95 -9.61 3.76
C GLY A 111 -3.11 -8.60 3.74
N GLY A 112 -3.04 -7.57 2.86
CA GLY A 112 -4.12 -6.61 2.65
C GLY A 112 -5.39 -7.25 2.12
N TYR A 113 -5.29 -8.11 1.11
CA TYR A 113 -6.44 -8.86 0.58
C TYR A 113 -7.00 -9.86 1.59
N GLY A 114 -6.13 -10.55 2.35
CA GLY A 114 -6.56 -11.48 3.40
C GLY A 114 -7.26 -10.76 4.56
N SER A 115 -6.83 -9.55 4.90
CA SER A 115 -7.48 -8.75 5.94
C SER A 115 -8.83 -8.17 5.50
N ALA A 116 -9.05 -7.96 4.21
CA ALA A 116 -10.30 -7.43 3.69
C ALA A 116 -11.47 -8.43 3.78
N ASP A 117 -11.17 -9.73 3.89
CA ASP A 117 -12.16 -10.83 3.89
C ASP A 117 -13.12 -10.76 2.69
N ASP A 118 -12.58 -10.43 1.54
CA ASP A 118 -13.30 -10.26 0.28
C ASP A 118 -12.77 -11.26 -0.76
N LEU A 119 -11.68 -10.93 -1.44
CA LEU A 119 -11.15 -11.73 -2.55
C LEU A 119 -10.70 -13.15 -2.15
N LEU A 120 -10.18 -13.32 -0.93
CA LEU A 120 -9.70 -14.61 -0.42
C LEU A 120 -10.76 -15.38 0.36
N SER A 121 -11.95 -14.81 0.55
CA SER A 121 -13.08 -15.48 1.20
C SER A 121 -13.47 -16.74 0.42
N GLY A 122 -13.69 -17.85 1.14
CA GLY A 122 -14.01 -19.13 0.54
C GLY A 122 -12.83 -19.94 -0.02
N THR A 123 -11.61 -19.38 -0.05
CA THR A 123 -10.38 -20.12 -0.41
C THR A 123 -9.78 -20.83 0.82
N PHE A 124 -8.75 -21.67 0.61
CA PHE A 124 -8.01 -22.26 1.75
C PHE A 124 -7.32 -21.21 2.62
N LEU A 125 -7.01 -20.04 2.07
CA LEU A 125 -6.37 -18.93 2.77
C LEU A 125 -7.31 -18.23 3.75
N SER A 126 -8.64 -18.37 3.59
CA SER A 126 -9.61 -17.83 4.54
C SER A 126 -9.58 -18.51 5.91
N ARG A 127 -8.86 -19.63 6.05
CA ARG A 127 -8.61 -20.30 7.35
C ARG A 127 -7.65 -19.51 8.25
N VAL A 128 -6.83 -18.62 7.68
CA VAL A 128 -5.93 -17.77 8.46
C VAL A 128 -6.73 -16.63 9.09
N PRO A 129 -6.63 -16.41 10.41
CA PRO A 129 -7.39 -15.35 11.07
C PRO A 129 -7.10 -13.96 10.50
N ILE A 130 -8.13 -13.13 10.34
CA ILE A 130 -8.02 -11.75 9.79
C ILE A 130 -6.98 -10.91 10.53
N PRO A 131 -6.88 -10.92 11.89
CA PRO A 131 -5.83 -10.17 12.57
C PRO A 131 -4.40 -10.57 12.19
N VAL A 132 -4.19 -11.84 11.81
CA VAL A 132 -2.88 -12.33 11.35
C VAL A 132 -2.54 -11.74 9.99
N TRP A 133 -3.51 -11.74 9.06
CA TRP A 133 -3.35 -11.09 7.76
C TRP A 133 -3.04 -9.59 7.90
N TYR A 134 -3.78 -8.92 8.77
CA TYR A 134 -3.57 -7.50 9.04
C TYR A 134 -2.19 -7.21 9.64
N GLY A 135 -1.77 -8.00 10.62
CA GLY A 135 -0.43 -7.89 11.20
C GLY A 135 0.67 -8.13 10.15
N LEU A 136 0.51 -9.15 9.29
CA LEU A 136 1.43 -9.44 8.20
C LEU A 136 1.51 -8.28 7.20
N HIS A 137 0.36 -7.70 6.82
CA HIS A 137 0.28 -6.51 5.98
C HIS A 137 1.09 -5.34 6.54
N LEU A 138 0.87 -5.01 7.81
CA LEU A 138 1.57 -3.89 8.45
C LEU A 138 3.07 -4.12 8.56
N LEU A 139 3.49 -5.32 9.01
CA LEU A 139 4.91 -5.65 9.16
C LEU A 139 5.65 -5.64 7.83
N ALA A 140 5.05 -6.22 6.78
CA ALA A 140 5.63 -6.24 5.45
C ALA A 140 5.70 -4.82 4.85
N ALA A 141 4.67 -3.98 5.05
CA ALA A 141 4.68 -2.59 4.63
C ALA A 141 5.80 -1.80 5.30
N LEU A 142 5.98 -1.93 6.62
CA LEU A 142 7.09 -1.28 7.34
C LEU A 142 8.46 -1.76 6.86
N ALA A 143 8.60 -3.05 6.57
CA ALA A 143 9.84 -3.61 6.01
C ALA A 143 10.16 -3.05 4.62
N VAL A 144 9.15 -2.87 3.74
CA VAL A 144 9.32 -2.16 2.45
C VAL A 144 9.93 -0.78 2.68
N GLY A 145 9.36 0.00 3.59
CA GLY A 145 9.85 1.33 3.91
C GLY A 145 11.28 1.33 4.41
N ALA A 146 11.62 0.42 5.30
CA ALA A 146 12.99 0.27 5.82
C ALA A 146 13.99 0.00 4.68
N VAL A 147 13.67 -0.91 3.75
CA VAL A 147 14.53 -1.23 2.60
C VAL A 147 14.70 -0.02 1.68
N LEU A 148 13.62 0.69 1.37
CA LEU A 148 13.66 1.90 0.53
C LEU A 148 14.53 2.99 1.17
N VAL A 149 14.33 3.27 2.46
CA VAL A 149 15.10 4.29 3.21
C VAL A 149 16.58 3.93 3.28
N ILE A 150 16.92 2.67 3.58
CA ILE A 150 18.32 2.21 3.62
C ILE A 150 18.98 2.38 2.26
N SER A 151 18.30 1.97 1.18
CA SER A 151 18.84 2.11 -0.17
C SER A 151 19.03 3.57 -0.56
N SER A 152 18.06 4.43 -0.29
CA SER A 152 18.10 5.86 -0.61
C SER A 152 19.21 6.58 0.17
N ARG A 153 19.39 6.30 1.47
CA ARG A 153 20.48 6.86 2.27
C ARG A 153 21.85 6.47 1.72
N ARG A 154 22.03 5.20 1.31
CA ARG A 154 23.28 4.73 0.70
C ARG A 154 23.56 5.40 -0.66
N GLU A 155 22.52 5.70 -1.42
CA GLU A 155 22.64 6.38 -2.71
C GLU A 155 22.96 7.88 -2.51
N ALA A 156 22.29 8.54 -1.57
CA ALA A 156 22.54 9.94 -1.23
C ALA A 156 23.95 10.19 -0.69
N ALA A 157 24.54 9.22 -0.01
CA ALA A 157 25.93 9.31 0.44
C ALA A 157 26.94 9.33 -0.73
N ARG A 158 26.58 8.73 -1.88
CA ARG A 158 27.41 8.70 -3.09
C ARG A 158 27.12 9.88 -4.02
N GLN A 159 25.87 10.31 -4.07
CA GLN A 159 25.37 11.37 -4.95
C GLN A 159 24.44 12.29 -4.17
N PRO A 160 24.95 13.43 -3.66
CA PRO A 160 24.17 14.37 -2.87
C PRO A 160 22.93 14.87 -3.61
N ARG A 161 21.83 15.01 -2.86
CA ARG A 161 20.58 15.57 -3.36
C ARG A 161 20.70 17.08 -3.49
N THR A 162 20.48 17.61 -4.68
CA THR A 162 20.32 19.07 -4.88
C THR A 162 18.83 19.44 -4.75
N ALA A 163 18.53 20.70 -4.46
CA ALA A 163 17.15 21.19 -4.40
C ALA A 163 16.41 20.94 -5.73
N GLY A 164 17.06 21.17 -6.88
CA GLY A 164 16.46 20.88 -8.18
C GLY A 164 16.17 19.40 -8.41
N PHE A 165 17.04 18.50 -7.93
CA PHE A 165 16.80 17.06 -8.00
C PHE A 165 15.60 16.63 -7.14
N VAL A 166 15.45 17.17 -5.93
CA VAL A 166 14.28 16.90 -5.07
C VAL A 166 13.01 17.44 -5.72
N ALA A 167 13.02 18.66 -6.25
CA ALA A 167 11.89 19.25 -6.95
C ALA A 167 11.47 18.43 -8.16
N LEU A 168 12.44 17.95 -8.98
CA LEU A 168 12.18 17.08 -10.13
C LEU A 168 11.54 15.77 -9.70
N SER A 169 12.07 15.09 -8.68
CA SER A 169 11.55 13.79 -8.23
C SER A 169 10.14 13.91 -7.64
N LEU A 170 9.85 14.97 -6.89
CA LEU A 170 8.52 15.28 -6.38
C LEU A 170 7.55 15.61 -7.54
N GLY A 171 7.97 16.44 -8.48
CA GLY A 171 7.15 16.80 -9.65
C GLY A 171 6.77 15.59 -10.51
N LEU A 172 7.74 14.72 -10.82
CA LEU A 172 7.47 13.49 -11.58
C LEU A 172 6.55 12.53 -10.80
N THR A 173 6.74 12.41 -9.49
CA THR A 173 5.83 11.60 -8.66
C THR A 173 4.42 12.16 -8.69
N ALA A 174 4.25 13.48 -8.57
CA ALA A 174 2.95 14.14 -8.64
C ALA A 174 2.28 13.93 -10.01
N VAL A 175 3.03 14.05 -11.11
CA VAL A 175 2.51 13.80 -12.47
C VAL A 175 1.99 12.37 -12.59
N LEU A 176 2.74 11.37 -12.11
CA LEU A 176 2.30 9.96 -12.14
C LEU A 176 1.05 9.71 -11.30
N LEU A 177 0.91 10.42 -10.19
CA LEU A 177 -0.27 10.31 -9.31
C LEU A 177 -1.52 10.93 -9.93
N LEU A 178 -1.37 12.05 -10.63
CA LEU A 178 -2.47 12.80 -11.23
C LEU A 178 -2.83 12.26 -12.63
N TRP A 179 -2.02 11.37 -13.19
CA TRP A 179 -2.32 10.73 -14.47
C TRP A 179 -3.60 9.90 -14.34
N PRO A 180 -4.61 10.10 -15.23
CA PRO A 180 -5.93 9.45 -15.17
C PRO A 180 -5.87 7.92 -15.33
#